data_913ceda694a8cc9d54311f0f733b8093
#
_entry.id   913ceda694a8cc9d54311f0f733b8093
#
_cell.length_a   1.000
_cell.length_b   1.000
_cell.length_c   1.000
_cell.angle_alpha   90.00
_cell.angle_beta   90.00
_cell.angle_gamma   90.00
#
_symmetry.space_group_name_H-M   'P 1'
#
loop_
_entity.id
_entity.type
_entity.pdbx_description
1 polymer ?
#
loop_
_entity_poly.entity_id
_entity_poly.type
_entity_poly.pdbx_seq_one_letter_code
_entity_poly.pdbx_strand_id
1 'polypeptide(L)'
;MKDALERLKSAYEAGYIDKESLTNATSDCRTKFYEDKFGVFTYWAGTWATNLKTNLEANGLDSELVAIPPIEELGAYTERVAPAWCITEACSNPEGVYKYFIESMLDGGDMQFLWTYGVEGVHWSTAAEEVCGVTYEEGQFHMLENREKEGTVYTKNHIDPMLAVAPLENDPKADAVAEEAKVSAETFQEHSKMAQLVVSTDEMAEYNGDLTTLKNEVIAKVVTQGMSVEDGMAYFDQQGGNNWSQKIVDSLNN
;
A
#
# COMPACT_ATOMS: atom_id res chain seq x y z
N MET A 1 13.79 -9.49 18.25
CA MET A 1 13.71 -10.51 17.20
C MET A 1 13.26 -11.87 17.75
N LYS A 2 13.81 -12.38 18.85
CA LYS A 2 13.46 -13.69 19.43
C LYS A 2 11.95 -13.85 19.66
N ASP A 3 11.33 -12.99 20.45
CA ASP A 3 9.90 -13.04 20.78
C ASP A 3 9.00 -12.96 19.53
N ALA A 4 9.41 -12.17 18.54
CA ALA A 4 8.68 -12.09 17.28
C ALA A 4 8.74 -13.40 16.48
N LEU A 5 9.90 -14.06 16.45
CA LEU A 5 10.05 -15.38 15.83
C LEU A 5 9.23 -16.46 16.54
N GLU A 6 9.20 -16.45 17.88
CA GLU A 6 8.37 -17.37 18.67
C GLU A 6 6.89 -17.20 18.39
N ARG A 7 6.39 -15.95 18.35
CA ARG A 7 5.00 -15.63 18.02
C ARG A 7 4.64 -16.05 16.59
N LEU A 8 5.49 -15.71 15.61
CA LEU A 8 5.26 -16.09 14.20
C LEU A 8 5.26 -17.61 14.02
N LYS A 9 6.22 -18.30 14.62
CA LYS A 9 6.30 -19.76 14.55
C LYS A 9 5.05 -20.43 15.15
N SER A 10 4.65 -20.01 16.36
CA SER A 10 3.44 -20.53 17.01
C SER A 10 2.18 -20.28 16.17
N ALA A 11 2.03 -19.07 15.58
CA ALA A 11 0.89 -18.73 14.73
C ALA A 11 0.88 -19.56 13.44
N TYR A 12 2.05 -19.79 12.84
CA TYR A 12 2.18 -20.62 11.63
C TYR A 12 1.86 -22.10 11.95
N GLU A 13 2.38 -22.65 13.02
CA GLU A 13 2.12 -24.03 13.48
C GLU A 13 0.64 -24.24 13.81
N ALA A 14 0.00 -23.24 14.45
CA ALA A 14 -1.44 -23.24 14.75
C ALA A 14 -2.33 -23.06 13.52
N GLY A 15 -1.78 -22.73 12.35
CA GLY A 15 -2.54 -22.52 11.12
C GLY A 15 -3.20 -21.14 10.99
N TYR A 16 -2.82 -20.18 11.84
CA TYR A 16 -3.30 -18.79 11.73
C TYR A 16 -2.60 -18.01 10.62
N ILE A 17 -1.44 -18.45 10.17
CA ILE A 17 -0.71 -17.87 9.05
C ILE A 17 -0.81 -18.80 7.85
N ASP A 18 -1.04 -18.22 6.67
CA ASP A 18 -1.07 -18.96 5.42
C ASP A 18 0.19 -19.79 5.22
N LYS A 19 0.01 -21.08 4.90
CA LYS A 19 1.13 -22.00 4.63
C LYS A 19 1.96 -21.59 3.41
N GLU A 20 1.37 -20.84 2.51
CA GLU A 20 2.03 -20.28 1.32
C GLU A 20 2.59 -18.86 1.53
N SER A 21 2.62 -18.37 2.77
CA SER A 21 3.02 -16.99 3.11
C SER A 21 4.37 -16.54 2.55
N LEU A 22 5.31 -17.48 2.33
CA LEU A 22 6.62 -17.17 1.74
C LEU A 22 6.62 -17.09 0.21
N THR A 23 5.60 -17.62 -0.44
CA THR A 23 5.49 -17.69 -1.90
C THR A 23 4.40 -16.81 -2.49
N ASN A 24 3.49 -16.33 -1.64
CA ASN A 24 2.42 -15.44 -2.06
C ASN A 24 2.98 -14.11 -2.59
N ALA A 25 2.53 -13.73 -3.77
CA ALA A 25 2.63 -12.34 -4.22
C ALA A 25 1.55 -11.48 -3.54
N THR A 26 1.67 -10.17 -3.64
CA THR A 26 0.68 -9.24 -3.07
C THR A 26 -0.74 -9.47 -3.64
N SER A 27 -0.83 -9.83 -4.93
CA SER A 27 -2.09 -10.21 -5.59
C SER A 27 -2.73 -11.44 -4.96
N ASP A 28 -1.93 -12.45 -4.61
CA ASP A 28 -2.42 -13.70 -4.05
C ASP A 28 -3.05 -13.48 -2.66
N CYS A 29 -2.41 -12.65 -1.83
CA CYS A 29 -2.95 -12.25 -0.53
C CYS A 29 -4.31 -11.58 -0.66
N ARG A 30 -4.46 -10.67 -1.62
CA ARG A 30 -5.74 -9.99 -1.90
C ARG A 30 -6.81 -10.97 -2.35
N THR A 31 -6.49 -11.81 -3.35
CA THR A 31 -7.42 -12.81 -3.87
C THR A 31 -7.91 -13.74 -2.77
N LYS A 32 -7.01 -14.24 -1.93
CA LYS A 32 -7.37 -15.10 -0.80
C LYS A 32 -8.28 -14.39 0.22
N PHE A 33 -8.08 -13.11 0.46
CA PHE A 33 -8.97 -12.32 1.31
C PHE A 33 -10.34 -12.15 0.67
N TYR A 34 -10.41 -11.82 -0.63
CA TYR A 34 -11.67 -11.70 -1.38
C TYR A 34 -12.47 -12.98 -1.46
N GLU A 35 -11.83 -14.13 -1.27
CA GLU A 35 -12.42 -15.46 -1.21
C GLU A 35 -12.79 -15.92 0.22
N ASP A 36 -12.73 -14.99 1.19
CA ASP A 36 -13.02 -15.26 2.63
C ASP A 36 -12.13 -16.34 3.26
N LYS A 37 -10.89 -16.48 2.78
CA LYS A 37 -9.93 -17.45 3.34
C LYS A 37 -9.21 -16.95 4.58
N PHE A 38 -9.21 -15.65 4.80
CA PHE A 38 -8.57 -14.99 5.94
C PHE A 38 -9.44 -13.87 6.48
N GLY A 39 -9.54 -13.78 7.81
CA GLY A 39 -10.33 -12.78 8.50
C GLY A 39 -9.60 -11.47 8.83
N VAL A 40 -8.30 -11.36 8.51
CA VAL A 40 -7.51 -10.14 8.79
C VAL A 40 -6.71 -9.76 7.55
N PHE A 41 -6.80 -8.48 7.19
CA PHE A 41 -6.05 -7.91 6.08
C PHE A 41 -5.33 -6.65 6.54
N THR A 42 -4.02 -6.59 6.34
CA THR A 42 -3.19 -5.44 6.68
C THR A 42 -2.70 -4.78 5.40
N TYR A 43 -3.13 -3.54 5.17
CA TYR A 43 -2.76 -2.78 3.98
C TYR A 43 -2.87 -1.27 4.25
N TRP A 44 -2.95 -0.46 3.20
CA TRP A 44 -3.15 0.99 3.31
C TRP A 44 -4.53 1.30 3.90
N ALA A 45 -4.59 2.25 4.82
CA ALA A 45 -5.84 2.76 5.37
C ALA A 45 -6.66 3.56 4.34
N GLY A 46 -7.92 3.80 4.64
CA GLY A 46 -8.82 4.63 3.83
C GLY A 46 -9.39 3.90 2.62
N THR A 47 -9.23 4.43 1.42
CA THR A 47 -9.92 3.98 0.20
C THR A 47 -9.71 2.50 -0.16
N TRP A 48 -8.68 1.85 0.37
CA TRP A 48 -8.51 0.40 0.21
C TRP A 48 -9.64 -0.41 0.85
N ALA A 49 -10.31 0.08 1.89
CA ALA A 49 -11.47 -0.60 2.46
C ALA A 49 -12.65 -0.64 1.47
N THR A 50 -12.87 0.42 0.67
CA THR A 50 -13.83 0.38 -0.44
C THR A 50 -13.49 -0.73 -1.43
N ASN A 51 -12.23 -0.86 -1.80
CA ASN A 51 -11.76 -1.91 -2.71
C ASN A 51 -11.98 -3.32 -2.16
N LEU A 52 -11.69 -3.52 -0.87
CA LEU A 52 -11.93 -4.80 -0.19
C LEU A 52 -13.42 -5.15 -0.19
N LYS A 53 -14.28 -4.21 0.21
CA LYS A 53 -15.72 -4.38 0.25
C LYS A 53 -16.30 -4.74 -1.13
N THR A 54 -15.96 -3.95 -2.14
CA THR A 54 -16.43 -4.19 -3.51
C THR A 54 -16.06 -5.58 -4.02
N ASN A 55 -14.84 -6.06 -3.74
CA ASN A 55 -14.41 -7.39 -4.17
C ASN A 55 -15.04 -8.52 -3.35
N LEU A 56 -15.29 -8.34 -2.05
CA LEU A 56 -16.04 -9.30 -1.24
C LEU A 56 -17.47 -9.44 -1.76
N GLU A 57 -18.17 -8.33 -1.99
CA GLU A 57 -19.53 -8.31 -2.55
C GLU A 57 -19.59 -8.94 -3.95
N ALA A 58 -18.61 -8.66 -4.82
CA ALA A 58 -18.51 -9.27 -6.16
C ALA A 58 -18.33 -10.80 -6.09
N ASN A 59 -17.73 -11.32 -5.02
CA ASN A 59 -17.65 -12.76 -4.75
C ASN A 59 -18.88 -13.32 -4.01
N GLY A 60 -19.92 -12.52 -3.82
CA GLY A 60 -21.18 -12.93 -3.16
C GLY A 60 -21.05 -13.05 -1.64
N LEU A 61 -20.07 -12.40 -1.04
CA LEU A 61 -19.85 -12.41 0.41
C LEU A 61 -20.44 -11.14 1.03
N ASP A 62 -21.26 -11.32 2.05
CA ASP A 62 -21.85 -10.25 2.88
C ASP A 62 -21.00 -10.10 4.16
N SER A 63 -19.73 -9.77 3.99
CA SER A 63 -18.78 -9.65 5.10
C SER A 63 -18.69 -8.20 5.57
N GLU A 64 -18.80 -7.98 6.88
CA GLU A 64 -18.58 -6.68 7.50
C GLU A 64 -17.07 -6.45 7.68
N LEU A 65 -16.60 -5.29 7.21
CA LEU A 65 -15.22 -4.84 7.41
C LEU A 65 -15.14 -3.93 8.63
N VAL A 66 -14.29 -4.28 9.57
CA VAL A 66 -14.06 -3.50 10.79
C VAL A 66 -12.61 -3.03 10.82
N ALA A 67 -12.42 -1.72 10.98
CA ALA A 67 -11.09 -1.17 11.22
C ALA A 67 -10.58 -1.57 12.60
N ILE A 68 -9.38 -2.15 12.67
CA ILE A 68 -8.78 -2.63 13.90
C ILE A 68 -7.76 -1.59 14.38
N PRO A 69 -7.80 -1.14 15.65
CA PRO A 69 -6.75 -0.28 16.18
C PRO A 69 -5.40 -1.04 16.25
N PRO A 70 -4.28 -0.33 16.38
CA PRO A 70 -2.97 -0.99 16.48
C PRO A 70 -2.90 -1.88 17.71
N ILE A 71 -2.02 -2.88 17.62
CA ILE A 71 -1.73 -3.77 18.74
C ILE A 71 -1.23 -2.93 19.92
N GLU A 72 -1.78 -3.14 21.11
CA GLU A 72 -1.54 -2.34 22.31
C GLU A 72 -0.05 -2.18 22.62
N GLU A 73 0.74 -3.24 22.47
CA GLU A 73 2.17 -3.23 22.73
C GLU A 73 2.98 -2.38 21.74
N LEU A 74 2.48 -2.20 20.52
CA LEU A 74 3.12 -1.35 19.51
C LEU A 74 2.66 0.09 19.59
N GLY A 75 1.42 0.31 20.00
CA GLY A 75 0.84 1.59 20.34
C GLY A 75 0.64 2.59 19.21
N ALA A 76 0.95 2.27 17.95
CA ALA A 76 0.72 3.15 16.81
C ALA A 76 0.78 2.45 15.45
N TYR A 77 0.05 2.99 14.48
CA TYR A 77 0.36 2.86 13.07
C TYR A 77 1.49 3.83 12.70
N THR A 78 2.24 3.53 11.66
CA THR A 78 3.31 4.40 11.20
C THR A 78 2.91 5.06 9.90
N GLU A 79 2.89 6.39 9.88
CA GLU A 79 2.73 7.13 8.65
C GLU A 79 3.97 6.94 7.77
N ARG A 80 3.74 6.68 6.51
CA ARG A 80 4.81 6.62 5.52
C ARG A 80 5.14 8.04 5.06
N VAL A 81 6.42 8.30 4.84
CA VAL A 81 6.84 9.54 4.17
C VAL A 81 6.16 9.60 2.81
N ALA A 82 5.47 10.70 2.55
CA ALA A 82 4.79 10.91 1.29
C ALA A 82 5.79 10.89 0.12
N PRO A 83 5.44 10.26 -1.01
CA PRO A 83 6.22 10.37 -2.22
C PRO A 83 6.26 11.82 -2.69
N ALA A 84 7.38 12.21 -3.29
CA ALA A 84 7.59 13.57 -3.77
C ALA A 84 7.96 13.57 -5.26
N TRP A 85 7.42 14.52 -6.00
CA TRP A 85 7.88 14.84 -7.33
C TRP A 85 9.15 15.68 -7.25
N CYS A 86 10.20 15.26 -7.93
CA CYS A 86 11.47 15.96 -7.95
C CYS A 86 11.80 16.41 -9.37
N ILE A 87 12.05 17.70 -9.55
CA ILE A 87 12.60 18.24 -10.80
C ILE A 87 14.11 18.19 -10.67
N THR A 88 14.78 17.48 -11.57
CA THR A 88 16.23 17.33 -11.51
C THR A 88 16.97 18.58 -12.01
N GLU A 89 18.20 18.76 -11.58
CA GLU A 89 19.07 19.84 -12.05
C GLU A 89 19.31 19.83 -13.56
N ALA A 90 19.19 18.67 -14.21
CA ALA A 90 19.32 18.52 -15.64
C ALA A 90 18.10 19.04 -16.45
N CYS A 91 17.03 19.44 -15.78
CA CYS A 91 15.84 19.96 -16.45
C CYS A 91 16.12 21.34 -17.05
N SER A 92 15.92 21.46 -18.37
CA SER A 92 16.12 22.72 -19.09
C SER A 92 15.05 23.79 -18.85
N ASN A 93 13.87 23.38 -18.34
CA ASN A 93 12.75 24.30 -18.07
C ASN A 93 11.98 23.86 -16.80
N PRO A 94 12.55 24.02 -15.61
CA PRO A 94 11.94 23.60 -14.36
C PRO A 94 10.63 24.36 -14.04
N GLU A 95 10.55 25.66 -14.37
CA GLU A 95 9.33 26.45 -14.18
C GLU A 95 8.16 25.91 -15.03
N GLY A 96 8.45 25.55 -16.28
CA GLY A 96 7.46 24.97 -17.18
C GLY A 96 6.97 23.61 -16.69
N VAL A 97 7.87 22.76 -16.21
CA VAL A 97 7.50 21.46 -15.60
C VAL A 97 6.64 21.69 -14.36
N TYR A 98 7.03 22.59 -13.46
CA TYR A 98 6.24 22.89 -12.29
C TYR A 98 4.84 23.36 -12.66
N LYS A 99 4.73 24.41 -13.48
CA LYS A 99 3.47 25.07 -13.82
C LYS A 99 2.54 24.20 -14.66
N TYR A 100 3.04 23.59 -15.72
CA TYR A 100 2.21 22.91 -16.71
C TYR A 100 2.06 21.41 -16.47
N PHE A 101 2.82 20.84 -15.55
CA PHE A 101 2.74 19.45 -15.22
C PHE A 101 2.35 19.26 -13.73
N ILE A 102 3.19 19.68 -12.78
CA ILE A 102 2.94 19.39 -11.36
C ILE A 102 1.74 20.16 -10.83
N GLU A 103 1.71 21.48 -11.00
CA GLU A 103 0.61 22.32 -10.50
C GLU A 103 -0.72 21.93 -11.13
N SER A 104 -0.75 21.69 -12.43
CA SER A 104 -1.98 21.30 -13.15
C SER A 104 -2.53 19.93 -12.73
N MET A 105 -1.68 19.01 -12.29
CA MET A 105 -2.11 17.70 -11.81
C MET A 105 -2.72 17.73 -10.41
N LEU A 106 -2.43 18.77 -9.64
CA LEU A 106 -2.72 18.84 -8.22
C LEU A 106 -3.58 20.07 -7.86
N ASP A 107 -4.23 20.68 -8.86
CA ASP A 107 -5.00 21.91 -8.72
C ASP A 107 -6.40 21.71 -8.12
N GLY A 108 -6.88 20.47 -8.01
CA GLY A 108 -8.24 20.15 -7.56
C GLY A 108 -9.33 20.39 -8.60
N GLY A 109 -8.98 20.96 -9.78
CA GLY A 109 -9.88 21.38 -10.82
C GLY A 109 -9.89 20.50 -12.06
N ASP A 110 -10.21 21.13 -13.20
CA ASP A 110 -10.41 20.44 -14.49
C ASP A 110 -9.16 19.70 -14.98
N MET A 111 -7.98 20.24 -14.72
CA MET A 111 -6.75 19.58 -15.15
C MET A 111 -6.46 18.33 -14.31
N GLN A 112 -6.64 18.40 -12.99
CA GLN A 112 -6.53 17.22 -12.13
C GLN A 112 -7.61 16.19 -12.50
N PHE A 113 -8.83 16.62 -12.83
CA PHE A 113 -9.89 15.74 -13.32
C PHE A 113 -9.47 15.04 -14.61
N LEU A 114 -8.93 15.77 -15.58
CA LEU A 114 -8.41 15.21 -16.83
C LEU A 114 -7.31 14.16 -16.57
N TRP A 115 -6.37 14.46 -15.67
CA TRP A 115 -5.31 13.52 -15.29
C TRP A 115 -5.86 12.28 -14.57
N THR A 116 -6.92 12.43 -13.79
CA THR A 116 -7.51 11.34 -12.99
C THR A 116 -8.41 10.43 -13.83
N TYR A 117 -9.29 11.02 -14.64
CA TYR A 117 -10.33 10.28 -15.34
C TYR A 117 -10.14 10.25 -16.88
N GLY A 118 -9.34 11.14 -17.42
CA GLY A 118 -9.13 11.26 -18.87
C GLY A 118 -10.23 12.06 -19.55
N VAL A 119 -10.47 11.75 -20.82
CA VAL A 119 -11.35 12.50 -21.73
C VAL A 119 -12.72 11.83 -21.79
N GLU A 120 -13.78 12.64 -21.70
CA GLU A 120 -15.16 12.20 -21.88
C GLU A 120 -15.38 11.58 -23.26
N GLY A 121 -16.17 10.52 -23.31
CA GLY A 121 -16.45 9.77 -24.56
C GLY A 121 -15.28 8.90 -25.06
N VAL A 122 -14.10 9.00 -24.40
CA VAL A 122 -12.92 8.16 -24.71
C VAL A 122 -12.60 7.26 -23.54
N HIS A 123 -12.48 7.83 -22.34
CA HIS A 123 -12.06 7.12 -21.13
C HIS A 123 -13.21 6.93 -20.14
N TRP A 124 -14.17 7.83 -20.14
CA TRP A 124 -15.35 7.80 -19.28
C TRP A 124 -16.57 8.38 -20.01
N SER A 125 -17.77 8.09 -19.49
CA SER A 125 -19.02 8.57 -20.02
C SER A 125 -20.06 8.73 -18.90
N THR A 126 -21.14 9.47 -19.20
CA THR A 126 -22.35 9.57 -18.39
C THR A 126 -23.59 9.17 -19.22
N ALA A 127 -23.41 8.67 -20.42
CA ALA A 127 -24.50 8.21 -21.26
C ALA A 127 -25.06 6.86 -20.78
N ALA A 128 -26.31 6.60 -21.09
CA ALA A 128 -26.91 5.28 -20.85
C ALA A 128 -26.32 4.27 -21.86
N GLU A 129 -25.52 3.35 -21.40
CA GLU A 129 -24.84 2.34 -22.23
C GLU A 129 -24.48 1.08 -21.46
N GLU A 130 -24.11 0.04 -22.18
CA GLU A 130 -23.56 -1.19 -21.59
C GLU A 130 -22.04 -1.24 -21.80
N VAL A 131 -21.27 -1.37 -20.72
CA VAL A 131 -19.80 -1.49 -20.77
C VAL A 131 -19.37 -2.74 -20.00
N CYS A 132 -18.66 -3.65 -20.65
CA CYS A 132 -18.16 -4.90 -20.07
C CYS A 132 -19.26 -5.73 -19.35
N GLY A 133 -20.49 -5.74 -19.89
CA GLY A 133 -21.62 -6.49 -19.32
C GLY A 133 -22.35 -5.79 -18.17
N VAL A 134 -21.99 -4.54 -17.86
CA VAL A 134 -22.69 -3.70 -16.86
C VAL A 134 -23.49 -2.62 -17.59
N THR A 135 -24.77 -2.51 -17.28
CA THR A 135 -25.65 -1.46 -17.82
C THR A 135 -25.59 -0.23 -16.92
N TYR A 136 -25.35 0.93 -17.53
CA TYR A 136 -25.33 2.23 -16.86
C TYR A 136 -26.49 3.09 -17.32
N GLU A 137 -27.07 3.83 -16.38
CA GLU A 137 -28.16 4.77 -16.66
C GLU A 137 -27.64 6.14 -17.07
N GLU A 138 -28.48 6.93 -17.74
CA GLU A 138 -28.15 8.32 -18.13
C GLU A 138 -27.78 9.16 -16.91
N GLY A 139 -26.66 9.86 -16.99
CA GLY A 139 -26.11 10.66 -15.90
C GLY A 139 -25.21 9.89 -14.91
N GLN A 140 -25.15 8.58 -15.02
CA GLN A 140 -24.29 7.75 -14.16
C GLN A 140 -22.86 7.74 -14.68
N PHE A 141 -21.93 8.34 -13.92
CA PHE A 141 -20.52 8.33 -14.28
C PHE A 141 -19.94 6.90 -14.29
N HIS A 142 -19.31 6.52 -15.37
CA HIS A 142 -18.64 5.23 -15.51
C HIS A 142 -17.43 5.31 -16.44
N MET A 143 -16.49 4.36 -16.23
CA MET A 143 -15.30 4.25 -17.08
C MET A 143 -15.58 3.38 -18.29
N LEU A 144 -15.08 3.81 -19.47
CA LEU A 144 -15.18 3.06 -20.71
C LEU A 144 -14.10 1.97 -20.81
N GLU A 145 -14.31 1.00 -21.70
CA GLU A 145 -13.37 -0.11 -21.91
C GLU A 145 -11.96 0.35 -22.30
N ASN A 146 -11.85 1.44 -23.06
CA ASN A 146 -10.57 2.01 -23.49
C ASN A 146 -9.68 2.47 -22.34
N ARG A 147 -10.25 2.70 -21.17
CA ARG A 147 -9.51 3.21 -20.02
C ARG A 147 -8.28 2.36 -19.67
N GLU A 148 -8.39 1.04 -19.75
CA GLU A 148 -7.26 0.17 -19.42
C GLU A 148 -6.08 0.33 -20.38
N LYS A 149 -6.32 0.66 -21.63
CA LYS A 149 -5.27 0.92 -22.62
C LYS A 149 -4.66 2.30 -22.46
N GLU A 150 -5.51 3.31 -22.41
CA GLU A 150 -5.10 4.71 -22.51
C GLU A 150 -4.96 5.37 -21.14
N GLY A 151 -5.78 4.98 -20.17
CA GLY A 151 -5.69 5.45 -18.81
C GLY A 151 -4.38 5.09 -18.10
N THR A 152 -3.66 4.08 -18.60
CA THR A 152 -2.31 3.77 -18.11
C THR A 152 -1.35 4.93 -18.35
N VAL A 153 -1.54 5.68 -19.41
CA VAL A 153 -0.72 6.86 -19.74
C VAL A 153 -1.05 8.03 -18.82
N TYR A 154 -2.32 8.22 -18.49
CA TYR A 154 -2.79 9.42 -17.78
C TYR A 154 -2.86 9.25 -16.26
N THR A 155 -3.33 8.10 -15.77
CA THR A 155 -3.71 7.97 -14.35
C THR A 155 -3.03 6.85 -13.59
N LYS A 156 -2.85 5.69 -14.21
CA LYS A 156 -2.54 4.45 -13.48
C LYS A 156 -1.13 4.39 -12.88
N ASN A 157 -0.14 4.94 -13.56
CA ASN A 157 1.26 4.84 -13.15
C ASN A 157 1.87 6.18 -12.72
N HIS A 158 1.15 7.29 -12.87
CA HIS A 158 1.75 8.61 -12.76
C HIS A 158 1.12 9.48 -11.69
N ILE A 159 -0.18 9.31 -11.43
CA ILE A 159 -0.87 10.11 -10.44
C ILE A 159 -1.86 9.21 -9.70
N ASP A 160 -1.57 8.98 -8.46
CA ASP A 160 -2.54 8.44 -7.54
C ASP A 160 -3.35 9.62 -6.97
N PRO A 161 -4.68 9.68 -7.18
CA PRO A 161 -5.50 10.73 -6.59
C PRO A 161 -5.37 10.81 -5.07
N MET A 162 -4.98 9.73 -4.43
CA MET A 162 -4.67 9.73 -2.98
C MET A 162 -3.45 10.56 -2.62
N LEU A 163 -2.59 10.87 -3.59
CA LEU A 163 -1.42 11.72 -3.43
C LEU A 163 -1.71 13.18 -3.82
N ALA A 164 -2.93 13.46 -4.27
CA ALA A 164 -3.34 14.81 -4.62
C ALA A 164 -3.28 15.72 -3.39
N VAL A 165 -2.65 16.87 -3.55
CA VAL A 165 -2.55 17.89 -2.49
C VAL A 165 -3.91 18.53 -2.22
N ALA A 166 -4.76 18.60 -3.24
CA ALA A 166 -6.13 19.05 -3.15
C ALA A 166 -7.10 17.96 -3.60
N PRO A 167 -8.25 17.77 -2.92
CA PRO A 167 -9.30 16.91 -3.43
C PRO A 167 -9.87 17.50 -4.71
N LEU A 168 -10.39 16.64 -5.60
CA LEU A 168 -11.15 17.10 -6.75
C LEU A 168 -12.43 17.79 -6.29
N GLU A 169 -12.67 19.01 -6.77
CA GLU A 169 -13.87 19.80 -6.42
C GLU A 169 -15.17 19.10 -6.87
N ASN A 170 -15.12 18.42 -8.00
CA ASN A 170 -16.25 17.73 -8.61
C ASN A 170 -15.91 16.25 -8.86
N ASP A 171 -15.47 15.52 -7.84
CA ASP A 171 -15.17 14.12 -7.98
C ASP A 171 -16.45 13.28 -8.16
N PRO A 172 -16.70 12.71 -9.36
CA PRO A 172 -17.89 11.92 -9.61
C PRO A 172 -17.95 10.61 -8.80
N LYS A 173 -16.86 10.26 -8.15
CA LYS A 173 -16.75 9.08 -7.28
C LYS A 173 -16.68 9.41 -5.80
N ALA A 174 -16.84 10.67 -5.42
CA ALA A 174 -16.79 11.07 -4.01
C ALA A 174 -17.78 10.27 -3.14
N ASP A 175 -19.00 10.06 -3.64
CA ASP A 175 -20.06 9.32 -2.95
C ASP A 175 -19.89 7.79 -3.01
N ALA A 176 -18.98 7.29 -3.86
CA ALA A 176 -18.71 5.86 -3.98
C ALA A 176 -17.71 5.35 -2.92
N VAL A 177 -17.21 6.23 -2.05
CA VAL A 177 -16.33 5.85 -0.94
C VAL A 177 -17.15 5.16 0.15
N ALA A 178 -16.87 3.88 0.37
CA ALA A 178 -17.55 3.10 1.40
C ALA A 178 -17.35 3.71 2.79
N GLU A 179 -18.34 3.58 3.67
CA GLU A 179 -18.26 4.06 5.05
C GLU A 179 -17.07 3.43 5.79
N GLU A 180 -16.78 2.18 5.53
CA GLU A 180 -15.65 1.43 6.08
C GLU A 180 -14.30 2.08 5.73
N ALA A 181 -14.21 2.75 4.58
CA ALA A 181 -13.01 3.49 4.18
C ALA A 181 -12.81 4.75 5.01
N LYS A 182 -13.89 5.46 5.36
CA LYS A 182 -13.86 6.62 6.25
C LYS A 182 -13.44 6.20 7.64
N VAL A 183 -14.09 5.17 8.20
CA VAL A 183 -13.74 4.63 9.52
C VAL A 183 -12.29 4.12 9.55
N SER A 184 -11.83 3.47 8.49
CA SER A 184 -10.42 3.04 8.38
C SER A 184 -9.46 4.22 8.40
N ALA A 185 -9.77 5.30 7.68
CA ALA A 185 -8.94 6.51 7.67
C ALA A 185 -8.92 7.21 9.04
N GLU A 186 -10.06 7.32 9.70
CA GLU A 186 -10.18 7.89 11.05
C GLU A 186 -9.40 7.07 12.08
N THR A 187 -9.58 5.75 12.09
CA THR A 187 -8.85 4.85 12.99
C THR A 187 -7.33 4.95 12.78
N PHE A 188 -6.89 5.05 11.53
CA PHE A 188 -5.48 5.26 11.22
C PHE A 188 -5.00 6.62 11.76
N GLN A 189 -5.75 7.69 11.51
CA GLN A 189 -5.38 9.04 11.91
C GLN A 189 -5.28 9.19 13.43
N GLU A 190 -6.19 8.59 14.18
CA GLU A 190 -6.19 8.61 15.64
C GLU A 190 -5.01 7.86 16.27
N HIS A 191 -4.51 6.83 15.59
CA HIS A 191 -3.49 5.94 16.12
C HIS A 191 -2.15 6.00 15.37
N SER A 192 -1.98 6.92 14.43
CA SER A 192 -0.76 7.02 13.64
C SER A 192 0.31 7.88 14.31
N LYS A 193 1.56 7.57 13.96
CA LYS A 193 2.73 8.39 14.25
C LYS A 193 3.57 8.53 13.00
N MET A 194 4.08 9.72 12.76
CA MET A 194 5.00 9.93 11.66
C MET A 194 6.28 9.12 11.87
N ALA A 195 6.71 8.41 10.84
CA ALA A 195 8.00 7.76 10.85
C ALA A 195 9.11 8.80 11.02
N GLN A 196 10.11 8.49 11.85
CA GLN A 196 11.28 9.35 11.94
C GLN A 196 12.02 9.34 10.60
N LEU A 197 12.37 10.52 10.13
CA LEU A 197 13.29 10.68 9.00
C LEU A 197 14.67 10.23 9.46
N VAL A 198 15.13 9.12 8.92
CA VAL A 198 16.47 8.62 9.14
C VAL A 198 17.33 8.99 7.95
N VAL A 199 18.37 9.77 8.17
CA VAL A 199 19.36 10.05 7.13
C VAL A 199 20.14 8.77 6.85
N SER A 200 20.22 8.40 5.56
CA SER A 200 20.98 7.22 5.17
C SER A 200 22.46 7.41 5.47
N THR A 201 23.08 6.45 6.16
CA THR A 201 24.50 6.39 6.44
C THR A 201 25.21 5.45 5.46
N ASP A 202 26.53 5.55 5.37
CA ASP A 202 27.35 4.64 4.54
C ASP A 202 27.19 3.18 5.01
N GLU A 203 27.09 2.96 6.32
CA GLU A 203 26.87 1.65 6.91
C GLU A 203 25.48 1.09 6.57
N MET A 204 24.46 1.92 6.50
CA MET A 204 23.14 1.50 6.02
C MET A 204 23.21 1.10 4.54
N ALA A 205 23.91 1.85 3.72
CA ALA A 205 24.07 1.52 2.30
C ALA A 205 24.86 0.22 2.12
N GLU A 206 25.86 -0.04 2.96
CA GLU A 206 26.69 -1.24 2.90
C GLU A 206 25.96 -2.49 3.41
N TYR A 207 25.25 -2.42 4.54
CA TYR A 207 24.78 -3.63 5.25
C TYR A 207 23.28 -3.90 5.17
N ASN A 208 22.40 -2.93 4.85
CA ASN A 208 20.95 -3.13 4.91
C ASN A 208 20.43 -4.22 3.96
N GLY A 209 21.03 -4.36 2.79
CA GLY A 209 20.64 -5.38 1.80
C GLY A 209 20.88 -6.79 2.35
N ASP A 210 22.09 -7.04 2.81
CA ASP A 210 22.50 -8.35 3.37
C ASP A 210 21.77 -8.65 4.67
N LEU A 211 21.60 -7.65 5.54
CA LEU A 211 20.86 -7.77 6.79
C LEU A 211 19.39 -8.13 6.56
N THR A 212 18.75 -7.50 5.55
CA THR A 212 17.36 -7.82 5.18
C THR A 212 17.24 -9.24 4.64
N THR A 213 18.16 -9.65 3.78
CA THR A 213 18.21 -11.00 3.23
C THR A 213 18.38 -12.04 4.33
N LEU A 214 19.34 -11.80 5.24
CA LEU A 214 19.59 -12.71 6.37
C LEU A 214 18.39 -12.80 7.33
N LYS A 215 17.72 -11.67 7.63
CA LYS A 215 16.49 -11.67 8.43
C LYS A 215 15.39 -12.53 7.80
N ASN A 216 15.16 -12.35 6.50
CA ASN A 216 14.16 -13.13 5.77
C ASN A 216 14.50 -14.62 5.75
N GLU A 217 15.76 -14.97 5.58
CA GLU A 217 16.23 -16.35 5.63
C GLU A 217 16.00 -16.99 7.02
N VAL A 218 16.33 -16.28 8.10
CA VAL A 218 16.07 -16.74 9.46
C VAL A 218 14.58 -16.93 9.72
N ILE A 219 13.75 -15.98 9.29
CA ILE A 219 12.29 -16.10 9.40
C ILE A 219 11.81 -17.35 8.67
N ALA A 220 12.23 -17.56 7.43
CA ALA A 220 11.86 -18.74 6.66
C ALA A 220 12.27 -20.05 7.36
N LYS A 221 13.52 -20.15 7.80
CA LYS A 221 14.04 -21.37 8.48
C LYS A 221 13.32 -21.65 9.78
N VAL A 222 13.07 -20.63 10.60
CA VAL A 222 12.44 -20.79 11.93
C VAL A 222 10.95 -21.04 11.81
N VAL A 223 10.25 -20.24 11.02
CA VAL A 223 8.78 -20.25 10.96
C VAL A 223 8.27 -21.42 10.14
N THR A 224 8.88 -21.70 8.99
CA THR A 224 8.31 -22.66 8.03
C THR A 224 9.11 -23.95 7.86
N GLN A 225 10.41 -23.97 8.24
CA GLN A 225 11.28 -25.13 8.01
C GLN A 225 11.65 -25.89 9.31
N GLY A 226 11.02 -25.52 10.44
CA GLY A 226 11.16 -26.25 11.69
C GLY A 226 12.42 -25.98 12.50
N MET A 227 13.27 -25.02 12.10
CA MET A 227 14.43 -24.62 12.91
C MET A 227 13.98 -24.10 14.27
N SER A 228 14.74 -24.37 15.34
CA SER A 228 14.44 -23.75 16.64
C SER A 228 14.73 -22.24 16.60
N VAL A 229 14.07 -21.47 17.46
CA VAL A 229 14.32 -20.02 17.56
C VAL A 229 15.76 -19.77 18.04
N GLU A 230 16.25 -20.58 18.95
CA GLU A 230 17.63 -20.53 19.46
C GLU A 230 18.66 -20.73 18.32
N ASP A 231 18.47 -21.77 17.51
CA ASP A 231 19.35 -22.04 16.37
C ASP A 231 19.26 -20.94 15.30
N GLY A 232 18.07 -20.39 15.07
CA GLY A 232 17.85 -19.26 14.16
C GLY A 232 18.59 -17.99 14.61
N MET A 233 18.55 -17.72 15.90
CA MET A 233 19.31 -16.59 16.49
C MET A 233 20.82 -16.81 16.45
N ALA A 234 21.27 -18.02 16.71
CA ALA A 234 22.69 -18.40 16.59
C ALA A 234 23.17 -18.29 15.13
N TYR A 235 22.35 -18.75 14.18
CA TYR A 235 22.63 -18.61 12.76
C TYR A 235 22.72 -17.14 12.33
N PHE A 236 21.78 -16.29 12.76
CA PHE A 236 21.83 -14.85 12.50
C PHE A 236 23.12 -14.21 12.99
N ASP A 237 23.57 -14.54 14.17
CA ASP A 237 24.83 -14.03 14.73
C ASP A 237 26.05 -14.54 13.97
N GLN A 238 26.13 -15.85 13.67
CA GLN A 238 27.24 -16.47 12.92
C GLN A 238 27.40 -15.89 11.51
N GLN A 239 26.30 -15.48 10.86
CA GLN A 239 26.33 -14.83 9.55
C GLN A 239 26.66 -13.33 9.61
N GLY A 240 26.87 -12.78 10.79
CA GLY A 240 27.26 -11.37 10.98
C GLY A 240 26.10 -10.42 11.26
N GLY A 241 24.88 -10.91 11.39
CA GLY A 241 23.68 -10.06 11.53
C GLY A 241 23.73 -9.13 12.74
N ASN A 242 24.23 -9.58 13.89
CA ASN A 242 24.40 -8.72 15.07
C ASN A 242 25.47 -7.65 14.84
N ASN A 243 26.59 -8.00 14.18
CA ASN A 243 27.67 -7.05 13.89
C ASN A 243 27.20 -5.97 12.91
N TRP A 244 26.52 -6.34 11.82
CA TRP A 244 25.97 -5.38 10.85
C TRP A 244 24.93 -4.46 11.50
N SER A 245 24.03 -5.03 12.29
CA SER A 245 23.04 -4.26 13.03
C SER A 245 23.68 -3.23 13.96
N GLN A 246 24.73 -3.63 14.69
CA GLN A 246 25.43 -2.74 15.61
C GLN A 246 26.13 -1.59 14.89
N LYS A 247 26.81 -1.87 13.77
CA LYS A 247 27.46 -0.84 12.95
C LYS A 247 26.45 0.20 12.45
N ILE A 248 25.27 -0.25 11.97
CA ILE A 248 24.21 0.67 11.55
C ILE A 248 23.74 1.52 12.73
N VAL A 249 23.48 0.91 13.88
CA VAL A 249 23.04 1.64 15.08
C VAL A 249 24.10 2.68 15.51
N ASP A 250 25.36 2.29 15.52
CA ASP A 250 26.46 3.20 15.90
C ASP A 250 26.57 4.39 14.92
N SER A 251 26.38 4.16 13.62
CA SER A 251 26.42 5.21 12.61
C SER A 251 25.24 6.20 12.71
N LEU A 252 24.11 5.78 13.26
CA LEU A 252 22.94 6.63 13.47
C LEU A 252 23.02 7.46 14.76
N ASN A 253 23.91 7.11 15.69
CA ASN A 253 24.08 7.79 16.97
C ASN A 253 25.34 8.69 17.03
N ASN A 254 26.11 8.75 15.96
CA ASN A 254 27.25 9.65 15.80
C ASN A 254 26.87 10.89 14.99
#